data_8bd365b82f95f33168f2a6f04a6c4ec5
#
_entry.id   8bd365b82f95f33168f2a6f04a6c4ec5
#
_cell.length_a   1.000
_cell.length_b   1.000
_cell.length_c   1.000
_cell.angle_alpha   90.00
_cell.angle_beta   90.00
_cell.angle_gamma   90.00
#
_symmetry.space_group_name_H-M   'P 1'
#
loop_
_entity.id
_entity.type
_entity.pdbx_description
1 polymer ?
#
loop_
_entity_poly.entity_id
_entity_poly.type
_entity_poly.pdbx_seq_one_letter_code
_entity_poly.pdbx_strand_id
1 'polypeptide(L)'
;MVTETTRERVELVAGPLEYRAAGPEDGRPVVFVHGFLVDDTLWSDVPERLAAAGYRTYAPTWPLASHRLPMVADADLSPRGLARLVLAFLEALDLHDVVLVGSDTGGGVSQLVLSEDPARVGALVLTNCDAFDTFPPFPFTWLFRLARHPAAMRAVLGATRVAAVRNSKLGFGWLVRRRLAPEESRGWVQPYLTDAGVRRDVASFARAWTGRELVGSGEWLGRWARPVLLAWAPGDPFFTDALRDRLLAAFPDATLVEFPGARTFVALDQPERLAGEIAGWLSAR
;
A
#
# COMPACT_ATOMS: atom_id res chain seq x y z
N MET A 1 15.94 -18.39 -13.82
CA MET A 1 15.30 -19.15 -12.73
C MET A 1 14.18 -18.28 -12.18
N VAL A 2 12.93 -18.77 -12.16
CA VAL A 2 11.85 -18.06 -11.48
C VAL A 2 12.14 -18.23 -10.00
N THR A 3 12.37 -17.10 -9.30
CA THR A 3 12.57 -17.11 -7.85
C THR A 3 11.25 -17.55 -7.23
N GLU A 4 11.24 -18.68 -6.54
CA GLU A 4 10.04 -19.22 -5.91
C GLU A 4 9.60 -18.25 -4.81
N THR A 5 8.37 -17.75 -4.93
CA THR A 5 7.76 -16.86 -3.95
C THR A 5 7.18 -17.70 -2.83
N THR A 6 7.72 -17.59 -1.62
CA THR A 6 7.16 -18.24 -0.44
C THR A 6 6.17 -17.33 0.26
N ARG A 7 5.09 -17.92 0.78
CA ARG A 7 4.18 -17.24 1.71
C ARG A 7 4.57 -17.62 3.14
N GLU A 8 4.87 -16.61 3.90
CA GLU A 8 5.37 -16.72 5.27
C GLU A 8 4.44 -15.98 6.24
N ARG A 9 4.67 -16.14 7.52
CA ARG A 9 3.90 -15.50 8.58
C ARG A 9 4.84 -15.05 9.69
N VAL A 10 4.59 -13.87 10.23
CA VAL A 10 5.23 -13.35 11.43
C VAL A 10 4.19 -13.03 12.50
N GLU A 11 4.50 -13.34 13.74
CA GLU A 11 3.66 -13.00 14.90
C GLU A 11 4.12 -11.64 15.44
N LEU A 12 3.23 -10.66 15.40
CA LEU A 12 3.43 -9.34 15.97
C LEU A 12 2.52 -9.11 17.17
N VAL A 13 2.81 -8.13 17.99
CA VAL A 13 1.95 -7.78 19.16
C VAL A 13 0.51 -7.48 18.72
N ALA A 14 0.33 -6.86 17.57
CA ALA A 14 -0.98 -6.57 17.00
C ALA A 14 -1.69 -7.80 16.40
N GLY A 15 -1.01 -8.92 16.23
CA GLY A 15 -1.52 -10.16 15.66
C GLY A 15 -0.66 -10.71 14.54
N PRO A 16 -1.09 -11.82 13.92
CA PRO A 16 -0.36 -12.49 12.85
C PRO A 16 -0.41 -11.67 11.55
N LEU A 17 0.73 -11.61 10.86
CA LEU A 17 0.82 -10.97 9.55
C LEU A 17 1.40 -11.93 8.51
N GLU A 18 0.65 -12.21 7.46
CA GLU A 18 1.13 -12.96 6.31
C GLU A 18 1.86 -12.06 5.31
N TYR A 19 2.92 -12.56 4.71
CA TYR A 19 3.66 -11.86 3.66
C TYR A 19 4.20 -12.82 2.61
N ARG A 20 4.42 -12.32 1.39
CA ARG A 20 5.22 -13.02 0.39
C ARG A 20 6.66 -12.52 0.47
N ALA A 21 7.62 -13.43 0.36
CA ALA A 21 9.03 -13.09 0.28
C ALA A 21 9.66 -13.69 -0.98
N ALA A 22 10.60 -12.96 -1.59
CA ALA A 22 11.37 -13.43 -2.74
C ALA A 22 12.74 -12.74 -2.78
N GLY A 23 13.68 -13.39 -3.47
CA GLY A 23 15.04 -12.86 -3.68
C GLY A 23 16.07 -13.39 -2.68
N PRO A 24 17.34 -13.01 -2.87
CA PRO A 24 18.45 -13.47 -2.04
C PRO A 24 18.30 -12.91 -0.61
N GLU A 25 18.70 -13.70 0.40
CA GLU A 25 18.57 -13.34 1.81
C GLU A 25 19.42 -12.12 2.20
N ASP A 26 20.54 -11.93 1.54
CA ASP A 26 21.48 -10.81 1.71
C ASP A 26 21.15 -9.60 0.81
N GLY A 27 20.09 -9.67 0.01
CA GLY A 27 19.65 -8.58 -0.84
C GLY A 27 19.11 -7.41 -0.01
N ARG A 28 19.31 -6.17 -0.49
CA ARG A 28 18.72 -4.97 0.15
C ARG A 28 17.22 -5.13 0.27
N PRO A 29 16.62 -4.94 1.47
CA PRO A 29 15.21 -5.22 1.69
C PRO A 29 14.30 -4.18 1.02
N VAL A 30 13.27 -4.65 0.33
CA VAL A 30 12.19 -3.86 -0.25
C VAL A 30 10.88 -4.33 0.36
N VAL A 31 10.18 -3.45 1.08
CA VAL A 31 8.92 -3.75 1.77
C VAL A 31 7.78 -2.98 1.13
N PHE A 32 6.72 -3.68 0.77
CA PHE A 32 5.57 -3.13 0.07
C PHE A 32 4.39 -2.85 1.01
N VAL A 33 3.78 -1.67 0.85
CA VAL A 33 2.60 -1.24 1.63
C VAL A 33 1.45 -0.94 0.68
N HIS A 34 0.50 -1.88 0.60
CA HIS A 34 -0.67 -1.78 -0.28
C HIS A 34 -1.78 -0.88 0.30
N GLY A 35 -2.76 -0.53 -0.53
CA GLY A 35 -3.88 0.31 -0.18
C GLY A 35 -5.07 -0.40 0.48
N PHE A 36 -6.16 0.35 0.65
CA PHE A 36 -7.41 -0.13 1.22
C PHE A 36 -8.16 -1.06 0.26
N LEU A 37 -8.74 -2.15 0.77
CA LEU A 37 -9.50 -3.17 -0.01
C LEU A 37 -8.69 -3.95 -1.06
N VAL A 38 -7.38 -3.92 -0.98
CA VAL A 38 -6.47 -4.74 -1.79
C VAL A 38 -5.49 -5.49 -0.88
N ASP A 39 -4.77 -6.46 -1.41
CA ASP A 39 -3.78 -7.25 -0.68
C ASP A 39 -2.40 -7.21 -1.38
N ASP A 40 -1.51 -8.09 -0.96
CA ASP A 40 -0.17 -8.27 -1.51
C ASP A 40 -0.14 -8.49 -3.03
N THR A 41 -1.24 -8.99 -3.62
CA THR A 41 -1.34 -9.23 -5.07
C THR A 41 -1.48 -7.94 -5.90
N LEU A 42 -1.75 -6.78 -5.25
CA LEU A 42 -1.67 -5.47 -5.90
C LEU A 42 -0.34 -5.27 -6.62
N TRP A 43 0.74 -5.79 -6.06
CA TRP A 43 2.08 -5.59 -6.59
C TRP A 43 2.40 -6.43 -7.81
N SER A 44 1.45 -7.33 -8.24
CA SER A 44 1.64 -8.21 -9.39
C SER A 44 2.95 -9.01 -9.26
N ASP A 45 3.82 -8.96 -10.26
CA ASP A 45 5.15 -9.58 -10.29
C ASP A 45 6.31 -8.58 -10.04
N VAL A 46 6.00 -7.36 -9.57
CA VAL A 46 7.04 -6.37 -9.19
C VAL A 46 8.00 -6.91 -8.14
N PRO A 47 7.54 -7.59 -7.04
CA PRO A 47 8.44 -8.18 -6.06
C PRO A 47 9.41 -9.21 -6.68
N GLU A 48 8.91 -10.10 -7.52
CA GLU A 48 9.69 -11.15 -8.18
C GLU A 48 10.71 -10.57 -9.15
N ARG A 49 10.36 -9.50 -9.86
CA ARG A 49 11.28 -8.79 -10.77
C ARG A 49 12.40 -8.08 -10.01
N LEU A 50 12.10 -7.44 -8.89
CA LEU A 50 13.11 -6.84 -8.02
C LEU A 50 13.98 -7.91 -7.36
N ALA A 51 13.41 -9.05 -6.98
CA ALA A 51 14.15 -10.20 -6.48
C ALA A 51 15.15 -10.73 -7.53
N ALA A 52 14.75 -10.81 -8.80
CA ALA A 52 15.61 -11.17 -9.91
C ALA A 52 16.72 -10.12 -10.16
N ALA A 53 16.53 -8.88 -9.77
CA ALA A 53 17.52 -7.80 -9.80
C ALA A 53 18.42 -7.77 -8.54
N GLY A 54 18.29 -8.74 -7.62
CA GLY A 54 19.16 -8.90 -6.45
C GLY A 54 18.64 -8.27 -5.15
N TYR A 55 17.40 -7.78 -5.12
CA TYR A 55 16.77 -7.26 -3.90
C TYR A 55 16.07 -8.38 -3.12
N ARG A 56 16.00 -8.25 -1.79
CA ARG A 56 15.15 -9.10 -0.95
C ARG A 56 13.79 -8.42 -0.76
N THR A 57 12.72 -8.99 -1.30
CA THR A 57 11.39 -8.36 -1.34
C THR A 57 10.46 -8.98 -0.32
N TYR A 58 9.62 -8.14 0.30
CA TYR A 58 8.59 -8.52 1.26
C TYR A 58 7.30 -7.80 0.89
N ALA A 59 6.25 -8.55 0.61
CA ALA A 59 4.93 -8.03 0.30
C ALA A 59 3.91 -8.53 1.35
N PRO A 60 3.78 -7.84 2.51
CA PRO A 60 2.81 -8.18 3.52
C PRO A 60 1.38 -7.88 3.08
N THR A 61 0.43 -8.64 3.62
CA THR A 61 -0.99 -8.33 3.54
C THR A 61 -1.41 -7.56 4.81
N TRP A 62 -1.37 -6.24 4.73
CA TRP A 62 -1.72 -5.35 5.85
C TRP A 62 -3.20 -5.40 6.22
N PRO A 63 -3.60 -5.09 7.47
CA PRO A 63 -5.00 -5.19 7.93
C PRO A 63 -5.89 -4.06 7.38
N LEU A 64 -5.88 -3.89 6.05
CA LEU A 64 -6.63 -2.90 5.27
C LEU A 64 -7.78 -3.52 4.46
N ALA A 65 -8.48 -4.48 5.05
CA ALA A 65 -9.69 -5.16 4.58
C ALA A 65 -9.49 -6.48 3.80
N SER A 66 -8.31 -6.76 3.29
CA SER A 66 -8.05 -7.96 2.48
C SER A 66 -7.14 -8.98 3.20
N HIS A 67 -6.77 -8.70 4.46
CA HIS A 67 -6.02 -9.63 5.29
C HIS A 67 -6.88 -10.86 5.65
N ARG A 68 -6.23 -12.01 5.74
CA ARG A 68 -6.89 -13.32 5.92
C ARG A 68 -6.92 -13.76 7.37
N LEU A 69 -6.02 -13.21 8.17
CA LEU A 69 -5.89 -13.47 9.61
C LEU A 69 -6.27 -12.19 10.37
N PRO A 70 -7.33 -12.23 11.21
CA PRO A 70 -7.70 -11.05 11.98
C PRO A 70 -6.63 -10.70 13.01
N MET A 71 -6.49 -9.40 13.28
CA MET A 71 -5.62 -8.88 14.34
C MET A 71 -6.20 -9.20 15.74
N VAL A 72 -5.42 -9.02 16.80
CA VAL A 72 -5.93 -9.11 18.18
C VAL A 72 -7.00 -8.02 18.41
N ALA A 73 -7.91 -8.28 19.34
CA ALA A 73 -9.12 -7.45 19.49
C ALA A 73 -8.85 -5.99 19.86
N ASP A 74 -7.77 -5.73 20.55
CA ASP A 74 -7.31 -4.45 21.07
C ASP A 74 -6.16 -3.83 20.26
N ALA A 75 -5.85 -4.40 19.08
CA ALA A 75 -4.84 -3.83 18.19
C ALA A 75 -5.18 -2.39 17.82
N ASP A 76 -4.20 -1.49 17.89
CA ASP A 76 -4.32 -0.16 17.38
C ASP A 76 -4.20 -0.18 15.84
N LEU A 77 -5.34 -0.14 15.17
CA LEU A 77 -5.46 -0.09 13.72
C LEU A 77 -5.77 1.31 13.20
N SER A 78 -5.52 2.36 13.99
CA SER A 78 -5.53 3.73 13.48
C SER A 78 -4.48 3.88 12.35
N PRO A 79 -4.57 4.90 11.49
CA PRO A 79 -3.53 5.13 10.47
C PRO A 79 -2.11 5.19 11.05
N ARG A 80 -1.92 5.80 12.23
CA ARG A 80 -0.62 5.78 12.95
C ARG A 80 -0.33 4.41 13.55
N GLY A 81 -1.35 3.68 14.02
CA GLY A 81 -1.22 2.30 14.46
C GLY A 81 -0.71 1.38 13.35
N LEU A 82 -1.22 1.58 12.12
CA LEU A 82 -0.71 0.87 10.93
C LEU A 82 0.75 1.24 10.61
N ALA A 83 1.14 2.50 10.76
CA ALA A 83 2.55 2.89 10.59
C ALA A 83 3.45 2.20 11.63
N ARG A 84 3.01 2.12 12.90
CA ARG A 84 3.71 1.34 13.95
C ARG A 84 3.72 -0.16 13.66
N LEU A 85 2.67 -0.70 13.04
CA LEU A 85 2.64 -2.09 12.61
C LEU A 85 3.67 -2.37 11.51
N VAL A 86 3.85 -1.43 10.56
CA VAL A 86 4.94 -1.51 9.56
C VAL A 86 6.29 -1.52 10.28
N LEU A 87 6.54 -0.62 11.21
CA LEU A 87 7.79 -0.58 11.98
C LEU A 87 8.02 -1.88 12.77
N ALA A 88 6.98 -2.41 13.42
CA ALA A 88 7.06 -3.68 14.14
C ALA A 88 7.40 -4.87 13.21
N PHE A 89 6.91 -4.85 11.96
CA PHE A 89 7.28 -5.84 10.95
C PHE A 89 8.76 -5.72 10.57
N LEU A 90 9.26 -4.49 10.34
CA LEU A 90 10.67 -4.26 10.04
C LEU A 90 11.58 -4.71 11.20
N GLU A 91 11.15 -4.48 12.44
CA GLU A 91 11.87 -4.90 13.65
C GLU A 91 11.87 -6.42 13.82
N ALA A 92 10.69 -7.06 13.68
CA ALA A 92 10.56 -8.50 13.87
C ALA A 92 11.38 -9.33 12.88
N LEU A 93 11.63 -8.81 11.68
CA LEU A 93 12.48 -9.43 10.67
C LEU A 93 13.90 -8.83 10.64
N ASP A 94 14.24 -7.95 11.58
CA ASP A 94 15.52 -7.24 11.68
C ASP A 94 15.97 -6.56 10.37
N LEU A 95 15.02 -5.96 9.65
CA LEU A 95 15.27 -5.28 8.39
C LEU A 95 15.85 -3.87 8.62
N HIS A 96 16.91 -3.55 7.91
CA HIS A 96 17.58 -2.25 7.92
C HIS A 96 17.78 -1.72 6.50
N ASP A 97 17.98 -0.42 6.36
CA ASP A 97 18.14 0.27 5.07
C ASP A 97 17.04 -0.09 4.06
N VAL A 98 15.81 -0.20 4.57
CA VAL A 98 14.65 -0.67 3.83
C VAL A 98 14.24 0.32 2.74
N VAL A 99 14.00 -0.18 1.54
CA VAL A 99 13.24 0.55 0.51
C VAL A 99 11.75 0.33 0.77
N LEU A 100 11.05 1.35 1.28
CA LEU A 100 9.61 1.27 1.55
C LEU A 100 8.83 1.69 0.31
N VAL A 101 7.95 0.82 -0.20
CA VAL A 101 7.18 1.06 -1.43
C VAL A 101 5.69 1.15 -1.09
N GLY A 102 5.09 2.33 -1.23
CA GLY A 102 3.70 2.57 -0.87
C GLY A 102 2.82 2.94 -2.07
N SER A 103 1.56 2.47 -2.06
CA SER A 103 0.53 2.78 -3.05
C SER A 103 -0.81 3.07 -2.38
N ASP A 104 -1.59 4.01 -2.91
CA ASP A 104 -2.92 4.36 -2.39
C ASP A 104 -2.85 4.71 -0.89
N THR A 105 -3.71 4.17 -0.04
CA THR A 105 -3.66 4.32 1.42
C THR A 105 -2.31 3.88 2.00
N GLY A 106 -1.67 2.85 1.41
CA GLY A 106 -0.36 2.39 1.84
C GLY A 106 0.75 3.42 1.66
N GLY A 107 0.65 4.30 0.66
CA GLY A 107 1.57 5.42 0.51
C GLY A 107 1.40 6.47 1.61
N GLY A 108 0.17 6.74 2.03
CA GLY A 108 -0.11 7.57 3.20
C GLY A 108 0.45 6.97 4.49
N VAL A 109 0.25 5.66 4.70
CA VAL A 109 0.84 4.93 5.85
C VAL A 109 2.37 4.98 5.81
N SER A 110 2.98 4.81 4.63
CA SER A 110 4.44 4.90 4.48
C SER A 110 5.00 6.28 4.86
N GLN A 111 4.27 7.35 4.56
CA GLN A 111 4.64 8.70 5.02
C GLN A 111 4.51 8.81 6.55
N LEU A 112 3.48 8.21 7.17
CA LEU A 112 3.35 8.18 8.63
C LEU A 112 4.48 7.39 9.31
N VAL A 113 5.00 6.31 8.68
CA VAL A 113 6.20 5.60 9.15
C VAL A 113 7.36 6.55 9.34
N LEU A 114 7.59 7.46 8.37
CA LEU A 114 8.67 8.45 8.47
C LEU A 114 8.46 9.45 9.63
N SER A 115 7.21 9.70 10.03
CA SER A 115 6.91 10.58 11.15
C SER A 115 6.99 9.90 12.52
N GLU A 116 6.81 8.57 12.58
CA GLU A 116 6.89 7.78 13.81
C GLU A 116 8.36 7.42 14.14
N ASP A 117 9.01 6.66 13.25
CA ASP A 117 10.44 6.33 13.36
C ASP A 117 11.04 5.98 11.97
N PRO A 118 11.84 6.87 11.36
CA PRO A 118 12.43 6.60 10.06
C PRO A 118 13.73 5.79 10.09
N ALA A 119 14.23 5.37 11.25
CA ALA A 119 15.60 4.87 11.40
C ALA A 119 15.94 3.68 10.48
N ARG A 120 14.99 2.75 10.32
CA ARG A 120 15.16 1.53 9.50
C ARG A 120 14.90 1.75 8.00
N VAL A 121 14.31 2.90 7.59
CA VAL A 121 13.96 3.19 6.19
C VAL A 121 15.12 3.87 5.49
N GLY A 122 15.64 3.30 4.42
CA GLY A 122 16.75 3.81 3.62
C GLY A 122 16.33 4.62 2.41
N ALA A 123 15.18 4.29 1.81
CA ALA A 123 14.61 4.98 0.67
C ALA A 123 13.08 4.83 0.67
N LEU A 124 12.38 5.75 0.00
CA LEU A 124 10.93 5.70 -0.14
C LEU A 124 10.54 5.70 -1.63
N VAL A 125 9.62 4.82 -2.01
CA VAL A 125 8.98 4.82 -3.33
C VAL A 125 7.47 5.02 -3.13
N LEU A 126 6.90 6.02 -3.75
CA LEU A 126 5.47 6.27 -3.73
C LEU A 126 4.89 6.18 -5.14
N THR A 127 3.88 5.35 -5.31
CA THR A 127 3.00 5.45 -6.48
C THR A 127 1.83 6.36 -6.13
N ASN A 128 0.87 6.55 -7.03
CA ASN A 128 -0.33 7.36 -6.75
C ASN A 128 -0.90 7.02 -5.37
N CYS A 129 -0.90 7.98 -4.43
CA CYS A 129 -1.22 7.70 -3.02
C CYS A 129 -1.76 8.91 -2.27
N ASP A 130 -2.32 8.62 -1.10
CA ASP A 130 -2.75 9.62 -0.12
C ASP A 130 -1.58 10.50 0.35
N ALA A 131 -1.84 11.81 0.48
CA ALA A 131 -0.90 12.78 1.05
C ALA A 131 -1.63 14.05 1.51
N PHE A 132 -1.07 14.75 2.47
CA PHE A 132 -1.56 16.03 3.01
C PHE A 132 -3.03 15.99 3.43
N ASP A 133 -3.87 16.78 2.79
CA ASP A 133 -5.32 16.89 3.00
C ASP A 133 -6.14 15.90 2.15
N THR A 134 -5.46 15.05 1.38
CA THR A 134 -6.06 13.99 0.57
C THR A 134 -5.81 12.63 1.23
N PHE A 135 -6.76 12.19 2.10
CA PHE A 135 -6.70 10.90 2.80
C PHE A 135 -8.10 10.48 3.30
N PRO A 136 -8.85 9.65 2.58
CA PRO A 136 -8.68 9.28 1.17
C PRO A 136 -9.15 10.40 0.23
N PRO A 137 -8.86 10.30 -1.08
CA PRO A 137 -9.36 11.25 -2.06
C PRO A 137 -10.88 11.16 -2.24
N PHE A 138 -11.49 12.27 -2.68
CA PHE A 138 -12.88 12.22 -3.12
C PHE A 138 -13.03 11.31 -4.35
N PRO A 139 -14.04 10.42 -4.45
CA PRO A 139 -15.20 10.32 -3.56
C PRO A 139 -15.08 9.27 -2.44
N PHE A 140 -13.91 8.67 -2.19
CA PHE A 140 -13.78 7.51 -1.31
C PHE A 140 -14.01 7.79 0.19
N THR A 141 -14.13 9.04 0.60
CA THR A 141 -14.46 9.42 1.99
C THR A 141 -15.74 8.74 2.49
N TRP A 142 -16.76 8.54 1.62
CA TRP A 142 -17.98 7.85 1.99
C TRP A 142 -17.71 6.35 2.29
N LEU A 143 -16.78 5.72 1.58
CA LEU A 143 -16.41 4.33 1.77
C LEU A 143 -15.77 4.11 3.15
N PHE A 144 -14.88 5.00 3.55
CA PHE A 144 -14.27 4.98 4.89
C PHE A 144 -15.29 5.21 5.99
N ARG A 145 -16.27 6.11 5.77
CA ARG A 145 -17.39 6.29 6.70
C ARG A 145 -18.27 5.05 6.77
N LEU A 146 -18.56 4.43 5.63
CA LEU A 146 -19.37 3.21 5.55
C LEU A 146 -18.68 2.04 6.27
N ALA A 147 -17.36 1.96 6.19
CA ALA A 147 -16.56 0.90 6.82
C ALA A 147 -16.68 0.89 8.36
N ARG A 148 -17.14 1.98 8.97
CA ARG A 148 -17.53 2.03 10.40
C ARG A 148 -18.74 1.14 10.72
N HIS A 149 -19.52 0.76 9.71
CA HIS A 149 -20.74 -0.04 9.80
C HIS A 149 -20.58 -1.37 9.05
N PRO A 150 -20.06 -2.42 9.69
CA PRO A 150 -19.67 -3.68 9.03
C PRO A 150 -20.78 -4.33 8.20
N ALA A 151 -22.03 -4.29 8.65
CA ALA A 151 -23.16 -4.88 7.91
C ALA A 151 -23.44 -4.13 6.59
N ALA A 152 -23.43 -2.80 6.62
CA ALA A 152 -23.64 -1.98 5.43
C ALA A 152 -22.49 -2.11 4.45
N MET A 153 -21.26 -2.06 4.93
CA MET A 153 -20.06 -2.26 4.11
C MET A 153 -20.04 -3.66 3.47
N ARG A 154 -20.45 -4.71 4.23
CA ARG A 154 -20.56 -6.07 3.70
C ARG A 154 -21.59 -6.17 2.57
N ALA A 155 -22.71 -5.46 2.66
CA ALA A 155 -23.74 -5.43 1.60
C ALA A 155 -23.18 -4.78 0.32
N VAL A 156 -22.48 -3.64 0.45
CA VAL A 156 -21.86 -2.95 -0.69
C VAL A 156 -20.76 -3.80 -1.33
N LEU A 157 -19.84 -4.35 -0.54
CA LEU A 157 -18.78 -5.22 -1.05
C LEU A 157 -19.34 -6.53 -1.63
N GLY A 158 -20.48 -7.01 -1.13
CA GLY A 158 -21.18 -8.17 -1.69
C GLY A 158 -21.58 -7.98 -3.16
N ALA A 159 -21.90 -6.74 -3.56
CA ALA A 159 -22.21 -6.43 -4.95
C ALA A 159 -21.01 -6.60 -5.90
N THR A 160 -19.79 -6.48 -5.40
CA THR A 160 -18.57 -6.69 -6.21
C THR A 160 -18.34 -8.15 -6.61
N ARG A 161 -19.12 -9.10 -6.07
CA ARG A 161 -19.15 -10.50 -6.57
C ARG A 161 -19.58 -10.57 -8.02
N VAL A 162 -20.37 -9.59 -8.47
CA VAL A 162 -20.77 -9.45 -9.88
C VAL A 162 -19.60 -8.81 -10.65
N ALA A 163 -19.07 -9.52 -11.65
CA ALA A 163 -17.92 -9.07 -12.43
C ALA A 163 -18.12 -7.70 -13.10
N ALA A 164 -19.35 -7.41 -13.56
CA ALA A 164 -19.68 -6.12 -14.16
C ALA A 164 -19.57 -4.97 -13.14
N VAL A 165 -20.00 -5.16 -11.90
CA VAL A 165 -19.87 -4.17 -10.82
C VAL A 165 -18.39 -3.99 -10.44
N ARG A 166 -17.68 -5.08 -10.25
CA ARG A 166 -16.28 -5.10 -9.82
C ARG A 166 -15.35 -4.39 -10.77
N ASN A 167 -15.54 -4.57 -12.09
CA ASN A 167 -14.75 -3.90 -13.13
C ASN A 167 -15.33 -2.55 -13.60
N SER A 168 -16.40 -2.08 -12.96
CA SER A 168 -16.97 -0.76 -13.25
C SER A 168 -16.38 0.33 -12.35
N LYS A 169 -16.84 1.54 -12.58
CA LYS A 169 -16.55 2.70 -11.72
C LYS A 169 -17.12 2.57 -10.30
N LEU A 170 -18.01 1.62 -10.05
CA LEU A 170 -18.53 1.28 -8.71
C LEU A 170 -17.65 0.28 -7.95
N GLY A 171 -16.63 -0.24 -8.59
CA GLY A 171 -15.64 -1.15 -8.04
C GLY A 171 -14.21 -0.69 -8.33
N PHE A 172 -13.35 -1.61 -8.70
CA PHE A 172 -11.93 -1.34 -8.92
C PHE A 172 -11.60 -0.80 -10.33
N GLY A 173 -12.56 -0.78 -11.27
CA GLY A 173 -12.33 -0.39 -12.67
C GLY A 173 -11.94 1.08 -12.89
N TRP A 174 -11.98 1.90 -11.85
CA TRP A 174 -11.45 3.26 -11.89
C TRP A 174 -9.96 3.33 -11.56
N LEU A 175 -9.46 2.35 -10.79
CA LEU A 175 -8.13 2.36 -10.21
C LEU A 175 -7.08 1.67 -11.09
N VAL A 176 -7.53 0.98 -12.15
CA VAL A 176 -6.69 0.20 -13.05
C VAL A 176 -7.18 0.33 -14.51
N ARG A 177 -6.26 0.30 -15.48
CA ARG A 177 -6.60 0.36 -16.91
C ARG A 177 -7.01 -0.99 -17.46
N ARG A 178 -6.27 -2.04 -17.07
CA ARG A 178 -6.59 -3.39 -17.50
C ARG A 178 -7.83 -3.94 -16.80
N ARG A 179 -8.45 -4.93 -17.40
CA ARG A 179 -9.53 -5.65 -16.75
C ARG A 179 -8.94 -6.58 -15.70
N LEU A 180 -9.44 -6.50 -14.48
CA LEU A 180 -9.05 -7.41 -13.41
C LEU A 180 -9.62 -8.81 -13.66
N ALA A 181 -8.80 -9.84 -13.48
CA ALA A 181 -9.28 -11.21 -13.46
C ALA A 181 -10.22 -11.42 -12.27
N PRO A 182 -11.23 -12.32 -12.41
CA PRO A 182 -12.17 -12.60 -11.33
C PRO A 182 -11.49 -13.03 -10.03
N GLU A 183 -10.39 -13.77 -10.14
CA GLU A 183 -9.62 -14.33 -9.02
C GLU A 183 -8.93 -13.20 -8.22
N GLU A 184 -8.30 -12.24 -8.88
CA GLU A 184 -7.60 -11.11 -8.27
C GLU A 184 -8.55 -10.32 -7.36
N SER A 185 -9.58 -9.75 -7.93
CA SER A 185 -10.49 -8.86 -7.20
C SER A 185 -11.44 -9.59 -6.26
N ARG A 186 -11.69 -10.90 -6.48
CA ARG A 186 -12.43 -11.73 -5.53
C ARG A 186 -11.58 -12.01 -4.29
N GLY A 187 -10.28 -12.28 -4.46
CA GLY A 187 -9.33 -12.44 -3.37
C GLY A 187 -9.34 -11.25 -2.42
N TRP A 188 -9.39 -10.04 -2.97
CA TRP A 188 -9.36 -8.79 -2.18
C TRP A 188 -10.57 -8.59 -1.27
N VAL A 189 -11.77 -8.95 -1.70
CA VAL A 189 -13.01 -8.70 -0.93
C VAL A 189 -13.47 -9.90 -0.11
N GLN A 190 -13.02 -11.09 -0.46
CA GLN A 190 -13.47 -12.33 0.16
C GLN A 190 -13.20 -12.39 1.67
N PRO A 191 -12.01 -12.01 2.20
CA PRO A 191 -11.76 -12.02 3.63
C PRO A 191 -12.78 -11.16 4.40
N TYR A 192 -13.04 -9.95 3.94
CA TYR A 192 -14.03 -9.07 4.55
C TYR A 192 -15.44 -9.69 4.53
N LEU A 193 -15.83 -10.35 3.44
CA LEU A 193 -17.17 -10.92 3.30
C LEU A 193 -17.40 -12.13 4.20
N THR A 194 -16.37 -12.89 4.52
CA THR A 194 -16.47 -14.17 5.23
C THR A 194 -16.05 -14.11 6.69
N ASP A 195 -15.09 -13.26 7.07
CA ASP A 195 -14.51 -13.22 8.41
C ASP A 195 -15.05 -12.05 9.24
N ALA A 196 -15.51 -12.33 10.47
CA ALA A 196 -16.03 -11.32 11.38
C ALA A 196 -14.90 -10.49 12.04
N GLY A 197 -13.74 -11.12 12.28
CA GLY A 197 -12.57 -10.44 12.82
C GLY A 197 -12.02 -9.42 11.83
N VAL A 198 -11.90 -9.78 10.55
CA VAL A 198 -11.51 -8.83 9.48
C VAL A 198 -12.46 -7.64 9.43
N ARG A 199 -13.78 -7.87 9.53
CA ARG A 199 -14.78 -6.78 9.58
C ARG A 199 -14.60 -5.89 10.80
N ARG A 200 -14.28 -6.46 11.97
CA ARG A 200 -13.99 -5.73 13.20
C ARG A 200 -12.76 -4.84 13.01
N ASP A 201 -11.69 -5.38 12.44
CA ASP A 201 -10.43 -4.69 12.23
C ASP A 201 -10.60 -3.49 11.29
N VAL A 202 -11.28 -3.68 10.18
CA VAL A 202 -11.62 -2.59 9.25
C VAL A 202 -12.49 -1.52 9.90
N ALA A 203 -13.45 -1.92 10.72
CA ALA A 203 -14.29 -0.96 11.45
C ALA A 203 -13.49 -0.20 12.52
N SER A 204 -12.48 -0.83 13.12
CA SER A 204 -11.54 -0.18 14.04
C SER A 204 -10.73 0.90 13.32
N PHE A 205 -10.09 0.54 12.20
CA PHE A 205 -9.39 1.49 11.32
C PHE A 205 -10.29 2.67 10.93
N ALA A 206 -11.49 2.38 10.41
CA ALA A 206 -12.41 3.39 9.91
C ALA A 206 -12.95 4.32 11.01
N ARG A 207 -13.10 3.84 12.25
CA ARG A 207 -13.50 4.68 13.41
C ARG A 207 -12.37 5.59 13.87
N ALA A 208 -11.13 5.12 13.84
CA ALA A 208 -9.95 5.88 14.23
C ALA A 208 -9.52 6.90 13.16
N TRP A 209 -9.87 6.64 11.90
CA TRP A 209 -9.54 7.54 10.81
C TRP A 209 -10.28 8.88 10.90
N THR A 210 -9.56 9.98 10.82
CA THR A 210 -10.08 11.36 10.88
C THR A 210 -10.02 12.08 9.53
N GLY A 211 -9.17 11.60 8.60
CA GLY A 211 -8.87 12.24 7.32
C GLY A 211 -7.88 13.41 7.45
N ARG A 212 -7.25 13.56 8.61
CA ARG A 212 -6.32 14.68 8.91
C ARG A 212 -4.92 14.21 9.31
N GLU A 213 -4.66 12.92 9.25
CA GLU A 213 -3.42 12.29 9.73
C GLU A 213 -2.19 12.79 8.98
N LEU A 214 -2.36 13.16 7.70
CA LEU A 214 -1.29 13.68 6.84
C LEU A 214 -1.34 15.22 6.70
N VAL A 215 -2.29 15.90 7.36
CA VAL A 215 -2.31 17.38 7.37
C VAL A 215 -1.08 17.90 8.10
N GLY A 216 -0.32 18.78 7.44
CA GLY A 216 0.96 19.28 7.97
C GLY A 216 2.15 18.36 7.69
N SER A 217 1.97 17.26 6.94
CA SER A 217 3.05 16.31 6.62
C SER A 217 4.26 16.96 5.95
N GLY A 218 4.09 18.02 5.18
CA GLY A 218 5.19 18.74 4.55
C GLY A 218 6.33 19.13 5.51
N GLU A 219 6.01 19.34 6.79
CA GLU A 219 7.02 19.68 7.79
C GLU A 219 7.98 18.51 8.09
N TRP A 220 7.48 17.30 8.32
CA TRP A 220 8.36 16.15 8.59
C TRP A 220 8.90 15.52 7.30
N LEU A 221 8.17 15.57 6.17
CA LEU A 221 8.67 15.15 4.86
C LEU A 221 9.86 16.02 4.44
N GLY A 222 9.82 17.32 4.72
CA GLY A 222 10.92 18.25 4.45
C GLY A 222 12.19 17.99 5.28
N ARG A 223 12.10 17.23 6.38
CA ARG A 223 13.24 16.78 7.18
C ARG A 223 13.81 15.43 6.73
N TRP A 224 13.10 14.73 5.84
CA TRP A 224 13.53 13.45 5.32
C TRP A 224 14.58 13.63 4.22
N ALA A 225 15.85 13.44 4.56
CA ALA A 225 16.98 13.68 3.67
C ALA A 225 17.41 12.46 2.85
N ARG A 226 16.74 11.30 2.98
CA ARG A 226 17.03 10.11 2.19
C ARG A 226 16.23 10.10 0.88
N PRO A 227 16.65 9.31 -0.13
CA PRO A 227 16.06 9.35 -1.47
C PRO A 227 14.58 8.98 -1.53
N VAL A 228 13.84 9.69 -2.38
CA VAL A 228 12.42 9.41 -2.68
C VAL A 228 12.21 9.29 -4.17
N LEU A 229 11.50 8.24 -4.60
CA LEU A 229 11.01 8.08 -5.96
C LEU A 229 9.49 8.24 -5.98
N LEU A 230 8.99 9.19 -6.76
CA LEU A 230 7.57 9.28 -7.10
C LEU A 230 7.37 8.59 -8.46
N ALA A 231 6.77 7.40 -8.44
CA ALA A 231 6.42 6.62 -9.64
C ALA A 231 4.93 6.85 -9.95
N TRP A 232 4.60 7.88 -10.73
CA TRP A 232 3.27 8.46 -10.76
C TRP A 232 2.57 8.30 -12.11
N ALA A 233 1.33 7.82 -12.10
CA ALA A 233 0.43 7.84 -13.26
C ALA A 233 -0.18 9.24 -13.42
N PRO A 234 0.18 10.00 -14.46
CA PRO A 234 -0.34 11.34 -14.67
C PRO A 234 -1.82 11.31 -15.07
N GLY A 235 -2.55 12.36 -14.68
CA GLY A 235 -3.98 12.48 -14.99
C GLY A 235 -4.86 11.50 -14.23
N ASP A 236 -4.38 10.95 -13.11
CA ASP A 236 -5.20 10.13 -12.21
C ASP A 236 -6.33 11.00 -11.61
N PRO A 237 -7.60 10.53 -11.65
CA PRO A 237 -8.72 11.34 -11.19
C PRO A 237 -8.77 11.51 -9.67
N PHE A 238 -8.03 10.74 -8.91
CA PHE A 238 -8.05 10.71 -7.45
C PHE A 238 -6.79 11.34 -6.85
N PHE A 239 -5.65 10.88 -7.30
CA PHE A 239 -4.34 11.37 -6.91
C PHE A 239 -3.80 12.28 -8.02
N THR A 240 -4.19 13.54 -7.95
CA THR A 240 -3.98 14.52 -9.03
C THR A 240 -2.51 14.89 -9.24
N ASP A 241 -2.18 15.43 -10.41
CA ASP A 241 -0.84 15.96 -10.69
C ASP A 241 -0.46 17.09 -9.71
N ALA A 242 -1.42 17.90 -9.27
CA ALA A 242 -1.18 18.91 -8.25
C ALA A 242 -0.77 18.31 -6.89
N LEU A 243 -1.32 17.14 -6.52
CA LEU A 243 -0.92 16.42 -5.31
C LEU A 243 0.51 15.87 -5.45
N ARG A 244 0.83 15.29 -6.63
CA ARG A 244 2.18 14.83 -6.99
C ARG A 244 3.21 15.96 -6.86
N ASP A 245 2.91 17.12 -7.45
CA ASP A 245 3.83 18.25 -7.47
C ASP A 245 4.07 18.80 -6.05
N ARG A 246 3.04 18.78 -5.20
CA ARG A 246 3.18 19.09 -3.77
C ARG A 246 4.08 18.08 -3.04
N LEU A 247 3.94 16.77 -3.32
CA LEU A 247 4.81 15.73 -2.76
C LEU A 247 6.25 15.91 -3.24
N LEU A 248 6.45 16.14 -4.55
CA LEU A 248 7.77 16.37 -5.13
C LEU A 248 8.48 17.56 -4.46
N ALA A 249 7.73 18.65 -4.22
CA ALA A 249 8.27 19.82 -3.56
C ALA A 249 8.50 19.65 -2.04
N ALA A 250 7.82 18.70 -1.41
CA ALA A 250 7.92 18.47 0.03
C ALA A 250 9.17 17.69 0.43
N PHE A 251 9.71 16.84 -0.44
CA PHE A 251 10.90 16.06 -0.16
C PHE A 251 12.18 16.73 -0.70
N PRO A 252 13.25 16.82 0.09
CA PRO A 252 14.52 17.43 -0.37
C PRO A 252 15.23 16.67 -1.49
N ASP A 253 15.14 15.35 -1.54
CA ASP A 253 15.75 14.47 -2.55
C ASP A 253 14.68 13.59 -3.21
N ALA A 254 13.80 14.20 -4.00
CA ALA A 254 12.75 13.51 -4.73
C ALA A 254 13.05 13.45 -6.22
N THR A 255 12.82 12.28 -6.80
CA THR A 255 12.84 12.02 -8.24
C THR A 255 11.44 11.67 -8.71
N LEU A 256 11.00 12.22 -9.83
CA LEU A 256 9.72 11.87 -10.46
C LEU A 256 9.96 11.00 -11.69
N VAL A 257 9.24 9.87 -11.77
CA VAL A 257 9.08 9.07 -12.98
C VAL A 257 7.59 8.94 -13.28
N GLU A 258 7.17 9.45 -14.42
CA GLU A 258 5.77 9.35 -14.84
C GLU A 258 5.46 8.03 -15.55
N PHE A 259 4.26 7.51 -15.32
CA PHE A 259 3.72 6.28 -15.91
C PHE A 259 2.50 6.59 -16.79
N PRO A 260 2.67 7.22 -17.97
CA PRO A 260 1.57 7.51 -18.85
C PRO A 260 0.83 6.24 -19.25
N GLY A 261 -0.51 6.31 -19.25
CA GLY A 261 -1.34 5.16 -19.57
C GLY A 261 -1.65 4.22 -18.41
N ALA A 262 -1.01 4.39 -17.24
CA ALA A 262 -1.43 3.74 -15.99
C ALA A 262 -2.53 4.54 -15.27
N ARG A 263 -3.02 4.00 -14.16
CA ARG A 263 -3.89 4.64 -13.18
C ARG A 263 -3.31 4.43 -11.77
N THR A 264 -4.13 4.66 -10.75
CA THR A 264 -3.77 4.52 -9.32
C THR A 264 -2.91 3.27 -9.04
N PHE A 265 -3.29 2.12 -9.57
CA PHE A 265 -2.58 0.87 -9.39
C PHE A 265 -1.51 0.66 -10.47
N VAL A 266 -0.49 1.51 -10.46
CA VAL A 266 0.64 1.47 -11.41
C VAL A 266 1.28 0.08 -11.49
N ALA A 267 1.41 -0.62 -10.36
CA ALA A 267 1.98 -1.96 -10.28
C ALA A 267 1.16 -3.02 -11.04
N LEU A 268 -0.16 -2.82 -11.20
CA LEU A 268 -1.00 -3.71 -12.01
C LEU A 268 -1.02 -3.34 -13.49
N ASP A 269 -0.88 -2.05 -13.80
CA ASP A 269 -0.96 -1.57 -15.18
C ASP A 269 0.39 -1.69 -15.90
N GLN A 270 1.50 -1.43 -15.22
CA GLN A 270 2.86 -1.43 -15.79
C GLN A 270 3.90 -2.06 -14.84
N PRO A 271 3.73 -3.33 -14.41
CA PRO A 271 4.58 -3.95 -13.38
C PRO A 271 6.05 -4.04 -13.80
N GLU A 272 6.32 -4.46 -15.05
CA GLU A 272 7.68 -4.60 -15.57
C GLU A 272 8.43 -3.25 -15.57
N ARG A 273 7.77 -2.20 -16.06
CA ARG A 273 8.34 -0.87 -16.07
C ARG A 273 8.56 -0.34 -14.67
N LEU A 274 7.60 -0.53 -13.74
CA LEU A 274 7.73 -0.09 -12.36
C LEU A 274 8.93 -0.75 -11.68
N ALA A 275 9.09 -2.07 -11.82
CA ALA A 275 10.23 -2.78 -11.26
C ALA A 275 11.57 -2.30 -11.85
N GLY A 276 11.63 -2.10 -13.18
CA GLY A 276 12.82 -1.60 -13.86
C GLY A 276 13.22 -0.19 -13.42
N GLU A 277 12.25 0.72 -13.29
CA GLU A 277 12.50 2.09 -12.84
C GLU A 277 12.96 2.13 -11.37
N ILE A 278 12.35 1.32 -10.49
CA ILE A 278 12.79 1.20 -9.09
C ILE A 278 14.22 0.67 -9.03
N ALA A 279 14.52 -0.45 -9.71
CA ALA A 279 15.84 -1.05 -9.69
C ALA A 279 16.92 -0.11 -10.27
N GLY A 280 16.63 0.53 -11.41
CA GLY A 280 17.55 1.49 -12.04
C GLY A 280 17.82 2.71 -11.18
N TRP A 281 16.77 3.25 -10.53
CA TRP A 281 16.88 4.39 -9.62
C TRP A 281 17.69 4.05 -8.37
N LEU A 282 17.51 2.86 -7.78
CA LEU A 282 18.26 2.40 -6.62
C LEU A 282 19.74 2.13 -6.96
N SER A 283 20.02 1.58 -8.15
CA SER A 283 21.39 1.26 -8.58
C SER A 283 22.24 2.50 -8.90
N ALA A 284 21.60 3.65 -9.13
CA ALA A 284 22.28 4.91 -9.41
C ALA A 284 22.67 5.69 -8.12
N ARG A 285 22.40 5.11 -6.93
CA ARG A 285 22.53 5.76 -5.61
C ARG A 285 23.37 4.91 -4.67
#